data_9ce9864ed5ee01815bc07cca230f0e37
#
_entry.id   9ce9864ed5ee01815bc07cca230f0e37
#
_cell.length_a   1.000
_cell.length_b   1.000
_cell.length_c   1.000
_cell.angle_alpha   90.00
_cell.angle_beta   90.00
_cell.angle_gamma   90.00
#
_symmetry.space_group_name_H-M   'P 1'
#
loop_
_entity.id
_entity.type
_entity.pdbx_description
1 polymer ?
#
loop_
_entity_poly.entity_id
_entity_poly.type
_entity_poly.pdbx_seq_one_letter_code
_entity_poly.pdbx_strand_id
1 'polypeptide(L)'
;MQRTGGELVLDSLKAAGVDTVFGIISVHNIPIFDAIAREGGVRVVPARTEHGAAAMADGFARSAGRLAAVLTSTGVGAANAAGPLLEAFVASSPVIHITGQVDAAYLDQDRGFLHGAKDQLGMLDRVSKAAFRAPSTDEIPDVLRMAIQLAVSGRPGPVSVEIPIDQQYRAVEAHVDPIELPGPVVPDGAAIDQAARLIRQARRPLIWAGGGVIASGAAQALRSLAERLGAAVVTSAAGRGALPEDHPQCIGFFGVDATVAPLFEQSDLLLAVGTRLRGNETRGWQLGLPSPRIQIDVEPSMLGRNYPIDVGIAGDARLALEQLLGAVGEAPNPDWLATVAETRRAARARMRATLGPYERVLDDLRGTLPRDAIVVRDVTIPATTWGGRLFETYMPRTSLHSATYAIGMGVGLAIGAAIGRPDREVVLLAGDGGFVTATGELATAAQERAHVSVVLFNDGGYGILRNLQDAYFDGRRLAVDLLTPDFVGLAEAFGVWSGQVRSAVEIGPVLKEALQQDGPALIEVDMAAVGPMAVPFTGSARLVPAR
;
A
#
# COMPACT_ATOMS: atom_id res chain seq x y z
N MET A 1 32.17 16.68 18.50
CA MET A 1 32.37 15.32 19.08
C MET A 1 32.69 14.40 17.94
N GLN A 2 33.70 13.51 18.09
CA GLN A 2 33.98 12.55 17.02
C GLN A 2 32.85 11.52 16.91
N ARG A 3 32.35 11.31 15.69
CA ARG A 3 31.29 10.36 15.34
C ARG A 3 31.70 9.54 14.12
N THR A 4 31.47 8.24 14.14
CA THR A 4 31.65 7.38 12.96
C THR A 4 30.46 7.59 11.99
N GLY A 5 30.65 7.21 10.72
CA GLY A 5 29.57 7.29 9.75
C GLY A 5 28.35 6.45 10.15
N GLY A 6 28.56 5.27 10.77
CA GLY A 6 27.46 4.47 11.33
C GLY A 6 26.67 5.21 12.42
N GLU A 7 27.36 5.92 13.30
CA GLU A 7 26.74 6.76 14.34
C GLU A 7 26.01 7.97 13.73
N LEU A 8 26.56 8.60 12.69
CA LEU A 8 25.89 9.71 11.99
C LEU A 8 24.61 9.26 11.28
N VAL A 9 24.57 8.03 10.77
CA VAL A 9 23.33 7.44 10.23
C VAL A 9 22.29 7.29 11.35
N LEU A 10 22.67 6.71 12.49
CA LEU A 10 21.78 6.56 13.64
C LEU A 10 21.26 7.92 14.15
N ASP A 11 22.14 8.90 14.28
CA ASP A 11 21.77 10.25 14.72
C ASP A 11 20.79 10.91 13.75
N SER A 12 20.98 10.73 12.43
CA SER A 12 20.08 11.25 11.40
C SER A 12 18.70 10.59 11.45
N LEU A 13 18.65 9.27 11.67
CA LEU A 13 17.38 8.56 11.85
C LEU A 13 16.61 9.06 13.08
N LYS A 14 17.32 9.20 14.22
CA LYS A 14 16.74 9.76 15.46
C LYS A 14 16.26 11.20 15.26
N ALA A 15 17.06 12.05 14.59
CA ALA A 15 16.71 13.44 14.31
C ALA A 15 15.47 13.58 13.42
N ALA A 16 15.16 12.56 12.61
CA ALA A 16 13.95 12.48 11.79
C ALA A 16 12.76 11.83 12.50
N GLY A 17 12.90 11.43 13.77
CA GLY A 17 11.85 10.73 14.53
C GLY A 17 11.62 9.27 14.10
N VAL A 18 12.59 8.64 13.45
CA VAL A 18 12.55 7.21 13.13
C VAL A 18 12.90 6.41 14.37
N ASP A 19 11.96 5.60 14.84
CA ASP A 19 12.09 4.74 16.02
C ASP A 19 12.23 3.25 15.69
N THR A 20 12.00 2.88 14.42
CA THR A 20 12.01 1.49 13.96
C THR A 20 12.67 1.39 12.58
N VAL A 21 13.58 0.44 12.43
CA VAL A 21 14.20 0.09 11.14
C VAL A 21 13.98 -1.39 10.85
N PHE A 22 13.72 -1.70 9.59
CA PHE A 22 13.61 -3.06 9.06
C PHE A 22 14.90 -3.38 8.30
N GLY A 23 15.48 -4.55 8.47
CA GLY A 23 16.70 -4.79 7.72
C GLY A 23 17.38 -6.11 7.97
N ILE A 24 18.49 -6.29 7.26
CA ILE A 24 19.40 -7.41 7.38
C ILE A 24 20.81 -6.88 7.62
N ILE A 25 21.45 -7.36 8.68
CA ILE A 25 22.84 -7.05 8.96
C ILE A 25 23.77 -7.73 7.94
N SER A 26 24.79 -7.03 7.51
CA SER A 26 25.81 -7.54 6.60
C SER A 26 27.16 -6.87 6.84
N VAL A 27 28.21 -7.40 6.22
CA VAL A 27 29.55 -6.81 6.30
C VAL A 27 29.62 -5.37 5.73
N HIS A 28 28.64 -4.94 4.94
CA HIS A 28 28.62 -3.61 4.33
C HIS A 28 27.69 -2.61 5.03
N ASN A 29 27.09 -2.99 6.17
CA ASN A 29 26.27 -2.09 6.99
C ASN A 29 26.42 -2.33 8.51
N ILE A 30 27.35 -3.23 8.90
CA ILE A 30 27.57 -3.59 10.31
C ILE A 30 27.88 -2.39 11.21
N PRO A 31 28.59 -1.30 10.78
CA PRO A 31 28.85 -0.16 11.65
C PRO A 31 27.56 0.59 12.04
N ILE A 32 26.53 0.57 11.18
CA ILE A 32 25.22 1.18 11.49
C ILE A 32 24.51 0.34 12.56
N PHE A 33 24.49 -0.99 12.40
CA PHE A 33 23.90 -1.89 13.40
C PHE A 33 24.65 -1.86 14.74
N ASP A 34 25.98 -1.74 14.73
CA ASP A 34 26.78 -1.57 15.93
C ASP A 34 26.45 -0.27 16.66
N ALA A 35 26.30 0.84 15.94
CA ALA A 35 25.88 2.11 16.52
C ALA A 35 24.50 1.99 17.18
N ILE A 36 23.54 1.33 16.53
CA ILE A 36 22.19 1.09 17.10
C ILE A 36 22.31 0.22 18.36
N ALA A 37 23.12 -0.84 18.33
CA ALA A 37 23.29 -1.75 19.47
C ALA A 37 23.93 -1.05 20.69
N ARG A 38 24.91 -0.15 20.46
CA ARG A 38 25.59 0.58 21.54
C ARG A 38 24.77 1.70 22.14
N GLU A 39 24.06 2.45 21.30
CA GLU A 39 23.39 3.69 21.75
C GLU A 39 21.89 3.56 21.95
N GLY A 40 21.26 2.56 21.33
CA GLY A 40 19.83 2.35 21.41
C GLY A 40 19.00 3.48 20.78
N GLY A 41 17.72 3.53 21.11
CA GLY A 41 16.78 4.55 20.67
C GLY A 41 16.13 4.29 19.31
N VAL A 42 16.56 3.24 18.60
CA VAL A 42 15.93 2.74 17.37
C VAL A 42 15.78 1.21 17.51
N ARG A 43 14.57 0.72 17.32
CA ARG A 43 14.28 -0.72 17.28
C ARG A 43 14.71 -1.29 15.92
N VAL A 44 15.37 -2.44 15.93
CA VAL A 44 15.65 -3.20 14.71
C VAL A 44 14.67 -4.36 14.60
N VAL A 45 14.03 -4.49 13.44
CA VAL A 45 13.23 -5.66 13.05
C VAL A 45 14.05 -6.47 12.04
N PRO A 46 14.65 -7.60 12.48
CA PRO A 46 15.51 -8.39 11.61
C PRO A 46 14.68 -9.24 10.65
N ALA A 47 14.65 -8.85 9.40
CA ALA A 47 13.99 -9.61 8.34
C ALA A 47 14.80 -10.85 7.93
N ARG A 48 14.23 -11.70 7.08
CA ARG A 48 14.89 -12.87 6.50
C ARG A 48 15.34 -12.63 5.06
N THR A 49 14.78 -11.58 4.44
CA THR A 49 15.15 -11.12 3.11
C THR A 49 15.09 -9.60 3.05
N GLU A 50 15.91 -8.95 2.23
CA GLU A 50 15.80 -7.51 2.00
C GLU A 50 14.48 -7.15 1.31
N HIS A 51 13.93 -8.09 0.52
CA HIS A 51 12.57 -7.99 -0.01
C HIS A 51 11.54 -7.86 1.12
N GLY A 52 11.58 -8.77 2.10
CA GLY A 52 10.72 -8.73 3.27
C GLY A 52 10.89 -7.45 4.08
N ALA A 53 12.15 -7.04 4.33
CA ALA A 53 12.46 -5.82 5.06
C ALA A 53 11.83 -4.57 4.42
N ALA A 54 12.02 -4.40 3.11
CA ALA A 54 11.47 -3.25 2.38
C ALA A 54 9.93 -3.30 2.29
N ALA A 55 9.33 -4.50 2.14
CA ALA A 55 7.88 -4.67 2.18
C ALA A 55 7.29 -4.36 3.58
N MET A 56 8.01 -4.73 4.66
CA MET A 56 7.62 -4.36 6.03
C MET A 56 7.68 -2.85 6.24
N ALA A 57 8.74 -2.18 5.77
CA ALA A 57 8.87 -0.73 5.83
C ALA A 57 7.70 -0.02 5.11
N ASP A 58 7.29 -0.53 3.94
CA ASP A 58 6.12 -0.02 3.21
C ASP A 58 4.82 -0.23 3.99
N GLY A 59 4.58 -1.42 4.53
CA GLY A 59 3.40 -1.72 5.36
C GLY A 59 3.31 -0.85 6.60
N PHE A 60 4.44 -0.63 7.29
CA PHE A 60 4.57 0.28 8.42
C PHE A 60 4.22 1.71 8.02
N ALA A 61 4.83 2.23 6.95
CA ALA A 61 4.58 3.59 6.49
C ALA A 61 3.10 3.84 6.15
N ARG A 62 2.46 2.91 5.46
CA ARG A 62 1.04 3.02 5.08
C ARG A 62 0.10 2.96 6.27
N SER A 63 0.33 2.05 7.21
CA SER A 63 -0.56 1.84 8.37
C SER A 63 -0.37 2.91 9.44
N ALA A 64 0.88 3.22 9.82
CA ALA A 64 1.20 4.20 10.83
C ALA A 64 1.15 5.66 10.33
N GLY A 65 1.26 5.87 9.00
CA GLY A 65 1.30 7.22 8.42
C GLY A 65 2.58 7.98 8.75
N ARG A 66 3.69 7.28 8.94
CA ARG A 66 5.00 7.84 9.33
C ARG A 66 6.08 7.42 8.34
N LEU A 67 7.20 8.14 8.34
CA LEU A 67 8.42 7.72 7.66
C LEU A 67 8.89 6.38 8.21
N ALA A 68 9.19 5.44 7.32
CA ALA A 68 9.80 4.15 7.65
C ALA A 68 11.25 4.11 7.16
N ALA A 69 12.09 3.30 7.80
CA ALA A 69 13.46 3.10 7.38
C ALA A 69 13.75 1.62 7.11
N VAL A 70 14.55 1.35 6.07
CA VAL A 70 15.04 0.01 5.73
C VAL A 70 16.55 0.04 5.52
N LEU A 71 17.25 -0.93 6.13
CA LEU A 71 18.69 -1.11 6.03
C LEU A 71 18.98 -2.40 5.26
N THR A 72 19.74 -2.31 4.15
CA THR A 72 20.08 -3.48 3.34
C THR A 72 21.58 -3.62 3.13
N SER A 73 22.00 -4.80 2.71
CA SER A 73 23.32 -5.02 2.18
C SER A 73 23.50 -4.36 0.81
N THR A 74 24.75 -4.25 0.34
CA THR A 74 25.08 -3.76 -1.01
C THR A 74 24.82 -4.82 -2.08
N GLY A 75 24.83 -4.44 -3.35
CA GLY A 75 24.76 -5.30 -4.51
C GLY A 75 23.49 -6.14 -4.52
N VAL A 76 23.63 -7.43 -4.24
CA VAL A 76 22.49 -8.37 -4.23
C VAL A 76 21.44 -7.96 -3.20
N GLY A 77 21.84 -7.48 -2.02
CA GLY A 77 20.90 -7.02 -0.99
C GLY A 77 20.09 -5.80 -1.44
N ALA A 78 20.77 -4.81 -2.03
CA ALA A 78 20.08 -3.65 -2.63
C ALA A 78 19.15 -4.08 -3.79
N ALA A 79 19.57 -5.04 -4.61
CA ALA A 79 18.78 -5.58 -5.71
C ALA A 79 17.54 -6.34 -5.20
N ASN A 80 17.65 -7.11 -4.11
CA ASN A 80 16.51 -7.81 -3.48
C ASN A 80 15.45 -6.83 -2.96
N ALA A 81 15.83 -5.63 -2.54
CA ALA A 81 14.90 -4.59 -2.10
C ALA A 81 14.22 -3.85 -3.26
N ALA A 82 14.72 -3.94 -4.50
CA ALA A 82 14.26 -3.12 -5.62
C ALA A 82 12.77 -3.31 -5.94
N GLY A 83 12.26 -4.54 -5.91
CA GLY A 83 10.83 -4.81 -6.14
C GLY A 83 9.93 -4.13 -5.11
N PRO A 84 10.12 -4.33 -3.80
CA PRO A 84 9.36 -3.64 -2.76
C PRO A 84 9.57 -2.11 -2.72
N LEU A 85 10.73 -1.60 -3.10
CA LEU A 85 10.92 -0.14 -3.26
C LEU A 85 10.06 0.40 -4.40
N LEU A 86 9.96 -0.32 -5.54
CA LEU A 86 9.03 0.03 -6.61
C LEU A 86 7.57 -0.02 -6.13
N GLU A 87 7.21 -1.01 -5.31
CA GLU A 87 5.88 -1.10 -4.67
C GLU A 87 5.61 0.15 -3.81
N ALA A 88 6.52 0.51 -2.91
CA ALA A 88 6.44 1.71 -2.07
C ALA A 88 6.36 3.00 -2.91
N PHE A 89 7.10 3.08 -4.02
CA PHE A 89 7.04 4.21 -4.96
C PHE A 89 5.66 4.33 -5.62
N VAL A 90 5.11 3.22 -6.11
CA VAL A 90 3.76 3.21 -6.71
C VAL A 90 2.68 3.52 -5.68
N ALA A 91 2.84 3.04 -4.45
CA ALA A 91 1.93 3.30 -3.33
C ALA A 91 2.06 4.71 -2.75
N SER A 92 3.13 5.43 -3.07
CA SER A 92 3.47 6.75 -2.49
C SER A 92 3.76 6.67 -0.99
N SER A 93 4.55 5.68 -0.58
CA SER A 93 4.93 5.44 0.81
C SER A 93 6.25 6.13 1.13
N PRO A 94 6.34 6.94 2.19
CA PRO A 94 7.58 7.55 2.62
C PRO A 94 8.50 6.50 3.27
N VAL A 95 9.53 6.08 2.54
CA VAL A 95 10.52 5.11 3.00
C VAL A 95 11.91 5.67 2.77
N ILE A 96 12.75 5.72 3.79
CA ILE A 96 14.19 5.94 3.63
C ILE A 96 14.90 4.58 3.55
N HIS A 97 15.49 4.30 2.40
CA HIS A 97 16.29 3.11 2.16
C HIS A 97 17.76 3.47 2.28
N ILE A 98 18.46 2.85 3.22
CA ILE A 98 19.88 3.01 3.40
C ILE A 98 20.56 1.68 3.10
N THR A 99 21.51 1.68 2.19
CA THR A 99 22.24 0.50 1.78
C THR A 99 23.75 0.73 1.90
N GLY A 100 24.47 -0.34 2.19
CA GLY A 100 25.91 -0.30 2.09
C GLY A 100 26.40 -0.14 0.65
N GLN A 101 27.68 0.10 0.50
CA GLN A 101 28.41 0.06 -0.77
C GLN A 101 29.84 -0.43 -0.51
N VAL A 102 30.52 -0.90 -1.54
CA VAL A 102 31.95 -1.23 -1.46
C VAL A 102 32.76 -0.01 -1.03
N ASP A 103 34.02 -0.21 -0.61
CA ASP A 103 34.91 0.93 -0.26
C ASP A 103 34.95 1.98 -1.36
N ALA A 104 34.97 3.24 -0.99
CA ALA A 104 34.97 4.38 -1.91
C ALA A 104 36.06 4.30 -2.97
N ALA A 105 37.21 3.73 -2.62
CA ALA A 105 38.33 3.52 -3.53
C ALA A 105 38.06 2.54 -4.69
N TYR A 106 37.03 1.70 -4.59
CA TYR A 106 36.69 0.68 -5.58
C TYR A 106 35.37 0.94 -6.32
N LEU A 107 34.74 2.06 -6.01
CA LEU A 107 33.45 2.44 -6.64
C LEU A 107 33.61 2.55 -8.16
N ASP A 108 32.55 2.11 -8.86
CA ASP A 108 32.36 2.28 -10.31
C ASP A 108 33.48 1.69 -11.19
N GLN A 109 34.32 0.77 -10.65
CA GLN A 109 35.45 0.19 -11.36
C GLN A 109 35.18 -1.21 -11.94
N ASP A 110 34.07 -1.86 -11.58
CA ASP A 110 33.69 -3.22 -12.02
C ASP A 110 34.84 -4.26 -11.88
N ARG A 111 35.52 -4.23 -10.75
CA ARG A 111 36.71 -5.09 -10.49
C ARG A 111 36.37 -6.41 -9.80
N GLY A 112 35.09 -6.78 -9.70
CA GLY A 112 34.63 -8.02 -9.05
C GLY A 112 34.83 -7.99 -7.52
N PHE A 113 34.66 -6.82 -6.88
CA PHE A 113 34.67 -6.71 -5.42
C PHE A 113 33.48 -7.43 -4.81
N LEU A 114 33.65 -7.96 -3.58
CA LEU A 114 32.57 -8.67 -2.86
C LEU A 114 31.30 -7.83 -2.80
N HIS A 115 30.18 -8.37 -3.26
CA HIS A 115 28.88 -7.71 -3.37
C HIS A 115 28.86 -6.45 -4.27
N GLY A 116 29.92 -6.16 -5.02
CA GLY A 116 29.94 -5.04 -5.96
C GLY A 116 28.90 -5.23 -7.07
N ALA A 117 28.12 -4.20 -7.36
CA ALA A 117 27.22 -4.13 -8.51
C ALA A 117 27.77 -3.10 -9.50
N LYS A 118 27.51 -3.33 -10.80
CA LYS A 118 28.01 -2.46 -11.87
C LYS A 118 27.50 -1.01 -11.72
N ASP A 119 26.22 -0.83 -11.35
CA ASP A 119 25.60 0.49 -11.13
C ASP A 119 24.44 0.33 -10.14
N GLN A 120 24.77 0.27 -8.85
CA GLN A 120 23.77 0.16 -7.79
C GLN A 120 22.93 1.44 -7.68
N LEU A 121 23.57 2.59 -7.77
CA LEU A 121 22.89 3.88 -7.65
C LEU A 121 21.86 4.08 -8.75
N GLY A 122 22.24 3.81 -10.01
CA GLY A 122 21.32 3.92 -11.14
C GLY A 122 20.16 2.91 -11.07
N MET A 123 20.38 1.68 -10.57
CA MET A 123 19.32 0.72 -10.32
C MET A 123 18.32 1.25 -9.28
N LEU A 124 18.79 1.78 -8.17
CA LEU A 124 17.96 2.30 -7.09
C LEU A 124 17.20 3.56 -7.51
N ASP A 125 17.80 4.43 -8.33
CA ASP A 125 17.13 5.63 -8.87
C ASP A 125 15.88 5.27 -9.71
N ARG A 126 15.90 4.15 -10.43
CA ARG A 126 14.77 3.72 -11.27
C ARG A 126 13.59 3.14 -10.50
N VAL A 127 13.80 2.70 -9.28
CA VAL A 127 12.76 2.09 -8.43
C VAL A 127 12.38 2.95 -7.22
N SER A 128 13.05 4.08 -7.05
CA SER A 128 12.83 5.05 -5.97
C SER A 128 12.38 6.41 -6.51
N LYS A 129 12.02 7.32 -5.63
CA LYS A 129 11.76 8.73 -5.96
C LYS A 129 13.06 9.45 -6.34
N ALA A 130 14.16 9.07 -5.69
CA ALA A 130 15.53 9.47 -5.98
C ALA A 130 16.49 8.50 -5.31
N ALA A 131 17.75 8.51 -5.76
CA ALA A 131 18.85 7.81 -5.09
C ALA A 131 20.07 8.72 -4.96
N PHE A 132 20.76 8.62 -3.84
CA PHE A 132 21.94 9.43 -3.52
C PHE A 132 23.08 8.55 -3.03
N ARG A 133 24.30 9.04 -3.17
CA ARG A 133 25.52 8.47 -2.55
C ARG A 133 26.09 9.51 -1.59
N ALA A 134 26.44 9.09 -0.37
CA ALA A 134 27.20 9.94 0.52
C ALA A 134 28.66 9.99 0.03
N PRO A 135 29.17 11.16 -0.38
CA PRO A 135 30.51 11.24 -0.97
C PRO A 135 31.63 11.13 0.08
N SER A 136 31.33 11.52 1.33
CA SER A 136 32.28 11.47 2.46
C SER A 136 31.54 11.27 3.78
N THR A 137 32.25 10.91 4.84
CA THR A 137 31.66 10.65 6.15
C THR A 137 30.99 11.89 6.76
N ASP A 138 31.60 13.04 6.63
CA ASP A 138 31.07 14.32 7.15
C ASP A 138 29.84 14.83 6.41
N GLU A 139 29.60 14.38 5.17
CA GLU A 139 28.42 14.71 4.39
C GLU A 139 27.23 13.76 4.61
N ILE A 140 27.41 12.64 5.33
CA ILE A 140 26.31 11.69 5.61
C ILE A 140 25.07 12.39 6.21
N PRO A 141 25.18 13.29 7.21
CA PRO A 141 24.01 13.97 7.78
C PRO A 141 23.25 14.82 6.77
N ASP A 142 23.95 15.55 5.91
CA ASP A 142 23.33 16.43 4.92
C ASP A 142 22.62 15.65 3.82
N VAL A 143 23.25 14.56 3.34
CA VAL A 143 22.64 13.67 2.34
C VAL A 143 21.39 12.99 2.91
N LEU A 144 21.44 12.50 4.16
CA LEU A 144 20.30 11.87 4.82
C LEU A 144 19.18 12.88 5.11
N ARG A 145 19.51 14.09 5.55
CA ARG A 145 18.51 15.16 5.74
C ARG A 145 17.75 15.43 4.44
N MET A 146 18.49 15.65 3.35
CA MET A 146 17.91 15.89 2.02
C MET A 146 17.04 14.70 1.56
N ALA A 147 17.54 13.47 1.70
CA ALA A 147 16.84 12.26 1.31
C ALA A 147 15.54 12.05 2.12
N ILE A 148 15.58 12.25 3.44
CA ILE A 148 14.44 12.14 4.35
C ILE A 148 13.38 13.19 4.01
N GLN A 149 13.78 14.47 3.85
CA GLN A 149 12.87 15.53 3.46
C GLN A 149 12.22 15.25 2.10
N LEU A 150 12.99 14.74 1.14
CA LEU A 150 12.46 14.36 -0.17
C LEU A 150 11.49 13.19 -0.08
N ALA A 151 11.76 12.18 0.75
CA ALA A 151 10.87 11.02 0.92
C ALA A 151 9.45 11.41 1.37
N VAL A 152 9.32 12.45 2.18
CA VAL A 152 8.03 12.90 2.74
C VAL A 152 7.42 14.10 2.01
N SER A 153 8.19 14.85 1.21
CA SER A 153 7.72 16.08 0.55
C SER A 153 6.83 15.81 -0.67
N GLY A 154 5.91 16.72 -0.99
CA GLY A 154 5.02 16.60 -2.14
C GLY A 154 4.32 15.25 -2.17
N ARG A 155 4.41 14.52 -3.29
CA ARG A 155 4.01 13.10 -3.34
C ARG A 155 5.07 12.27 -2.63
N PRO A 156 4.75 11.64 -1.47
CA PRO A 156 5.72 10.81 -0.76
C PRO A 156 6.23 9.63 -1.61
N GLY A 157 7.41 9.12 -1.29
CA GLY A 157 7.98 7.97 -1.98
C GLY A 157 9.28 7.49 -1.34
N PRO A 158 9.76 6.30 -1.69
CA PRO A 158 11.04 5.80 -1.19
C PRO A 158 12.19 6.64 -1.77
N VAL A 159 13.17 6.93 -0.94
CA VAL A 159 14.44 7.53 -1.35
C VAL A 159 15.57 6.64 -0.87
N SER A 160 16.50 6.31 -1.77
CA SER A 160 17.62 5.43 -1.47
C SER A 160 18.89 6.22 -1.23
N VAL A 161 19.69 5.81 -0.23
CA VAL A 161 21.02 6.36 0.06
C VAL A 161 22.02 5.22 0.18
N GLU A 162 23.03 5.21 -0.67
CA GLU A 162 24.15 4.28 -0.52
C GLU A 162 25.34 4.94 0.18
N ILE A 163 25.94 4.21 1.13
CA ILE A 163 27.06 4.69 1.95
C ILE A 163 28.20 3.68 1.87
N PRO A 164 29.37 4.04 1.29
CA PRO A 164 30.53 3.18 1.25
C PRO A 164 30.97 2.71 2.64
N ILE A 165 31.40 1.45 2.75
CA ILE A 165 31.66 0.82 4.04
C ILE A 165 32.82 1.50 4.79
N ASP A 166 33.85 1.95 4.08
CA ASP A 166 34.95 2.70 4.67
C ASP A 166 34.50 4.03 5.28
N GLN A 167 33.50 4.68 4.68
CA GLN A 167 32.88 5.90 5.21
C GLN A 167 32.08 5.62 6.48
N GLN A 168 31.44 4.45 6.59
CA GLN A 168 30.69 4.07 7.79
C GLN A 168 31.60 3.84 9.01
N TYR A 169 32.83 3.36 8.80
CA TYR A 169 33.83 3.17 9.86
C TYR A 169 34.58 4.45 10.24
N ARG A 170 34.75 5.38 9.30
CA ARG A 170 35.54 6.59 9.51
C ARG A 170 34.91 7.48 10.59
N ALA A 171 35.72 7.98 11.52
CA ALA A 171 35.33 8.95 12.52
C ALA A 171 35.68 10.38 12.06
N VAL A 172 34.77 11.30 12.22
CA VAL A 172 34.89 12.73 11.89
C VAL A 172 34.32 13.59 13.01
N GLU A 173 34.71 14.86 13.06
CA GLU A 173 34.03 15.84 13.91
C GLU A 173 32.76 16.32 13.21
N ALA A 174 31.63 15.80 13.66
CA ALA A 174 30.33 16.15 13.11
C ALA A 174 29.25 16.07 14.19
N HIS A 175 28.08 16.65 13.87
CA HIS A 175 26.86 16.53 14.64
C HIS A 175 25.68 16.52 13.66
N VAL A 176 24.54 16.08 14.14
CA VAL A 176 23.29 16.06 13.37
C VAL A 176 22.30 17.00 14.03
N ASP A 177 21.87 18.00 13.28
CA ASP A 177 20.80 18.89 13.70
C ASP A 177 19.42 18.22 13.57
N PRO A 178 18.40 18.64 14.34
CA PRO A 178 17.03 18.19 14.15
C PRO A 178 16.59 18.33 12.68
N ILE A 179 15.93 17.30 12.14
CA ILE A 179 15.45 17.32 10.77
C ILE A 179 13.98 17.79 10.78
N GLU A 180 13.78 19.04 10.38
CA GLU A 180 12.42 19.54 10.16
C GLU A 180 11.83 18.95 8.89
N LEU A 181 10.67 18.29 9.03
CA LEU A 181 9.95 17.75 7.90
C LEU A 181 9.12 18.85 7.22
N PRO A 182 9.05 18.89 5.88
CA PRO A 182 8.31 19.93 5.16
C PRO A 182 6.81 19.84 5.47
N GLY A 183 6.20 21.02 5.61
CA GLY A 183 4.76 21.14 5.79
C GLY A 183 3.97 20.78 4.52
N PRO A 184 2.63 20.68 4.63
CA PRO A 184 1.77 20.38 3.48
C PRO A 184 1.81 21.50 2.44
N VAL A 185 1.71 21.11 1.16
CA VAL A 185 1.67 22.06 0.03
C VAL A 185 0.35 22.85 0.08
N VAL A 186 0.44 24.16 0.22
CA VAL A 186 -0.74 25.04 0.28
C VAL A 186 -1.31 25.23 -1.13
N PRO A 187 -2.61 24.95 -1.37
CA PRO A 187 -3.24 25.14 -2.68
C PRO A 187 -3.41 26.62 -3.03
N ASP A 188 -3.40 26.93 -4.34
CA ASP A 188 -3.68 28.29 -4.84
C ASP A 188 -5.15 28.66 -4.64
N GLY A 189 -5.39 29.81 -4.00
CA GLY A 189 -6.74 30.33 -3.72
C GLY A 189 -7.56 30.61 -4.99
N ALA A 190 -6.93 31.07 -6.07
CA ALA A 190 -7.64 31.33 -7.33
C ALA A 190 -8.18 30.04 -7.97
N ALA A 191 -7.42 28.95 -7.88
CA ALA A 191 -7.87 27.61 -8.33
C ALA A 191 -9.02 27.08 -7.44
N ILE A 192 -8.96 27.30 -6.14
CA ILE A 192 -10.04 26.96 -5.20
C ILE A 192 -11.33 27.73 -5.55
N ASP A 193 -11.24 29.04 -5.79
CA ASP A 193 -12.39 29.88 -6.18
C ASP A 193 -13.02 29.43 -7.51
N GLN A 194 -12.19 29.06 -8.47
CA GLN A 194 -12.66 28.52 -9.76
C GLN A 194 -13.37 27.19 -9.57
N ALA A 195 -12.81 26.28 -8.80
CA ALA A 195 -13.43 25.01 -8.47
C ALA A 195 -14.76 25.20 -7.73
N ALA A 196 -14.80 26.09 -6.74
CA ALA A 196 -16.00 26.38 -5.97
C ALA A 196 -17.14 26.93 -6.86
N ARG A 197 -16.83 27.75 -7.88
CA ARG A 197 -17.84 28.21 -8.85
C ARG A 197 -18.48 27.06 -9.62
N LEU A 198 -17.68 26.09 -10.09
CA LEU A 198 -18.20 24.90 -10.78
C LEU A 198 -19.01 24.01 -9.84
N ILE A 199 -18.52 23.78 -8.62
CA ILE A 199 -19.21 22.94 -7.62
C ILE A 199 -20.58 23.51 -7.27
N ARG A 200 -20.72 24.84 -7.09
CA ARG A 200 -22.01 25.48 -6.79
C ARG A 200 -23.07 25.32 -7.89
N GLN A 201 -22.67 25.02 -9.10
CA GLN A 201 -23.59 24.78 -10.24
C GLN A 201 -24.04 23.33 -10.34
N ALA A 202 -23.27 22.39 -9.75
CA ALA A 202 -23.56 20.96 -9.83
C ALA A 202 -24.82 20.58 -9.04
N ARG A 203 -25.59 19.67 -9.59
CA ARG A 203 -26.77 19.07 -8.97
C ARG A 203 -26.62 17.59 -8.68
N ARG A 204 -25.70 16.93 -9.37
CA ARG A 204 -25.40 15.50 -9.29
C ARG A 204 -23.89 15.28 -9.24
N PRO A 205 -23.22 15.83 -8.20
CA PRO A 205 -21.77 15.75 -8.10
C PRO A 205 -21.29 14.33 -7.77
N LEU A 206 -20.14 13.99 -8.35
CA LEU A 206 -19.40 12.77 -8.06
C LEU A 206 -18.01 13.14 -7.53
N ILE A 207 -17.58 12.49 -6.45
CA ILE A 207 -16.23 12.58 -5.92
C ILE A 207 -15.51 11.25 -6.19
N TRP A 208 -14.30 11.30 -6.75
CA TRP A 208 -13.40 10.14 -6.83
C TRP A 208 -12.25 10.33 -5.84
N ALA A 209 -12.32 9.60 -4.73
CA ALA A 209 -11.34 9.70 -3.65
C ALA A 209 -10.22 8.68 -3.83
N GLY A 210 -8.98 9.16 -3.87
CA GLY A 210 -7.77 8.35 -4.00
C GLY A 210 -6.94 8.24 -2.74
N GLY A 211 -5.77 7.63 -2.86
CA GLY A 211 -4.80 7.46 -1.77
C GLY A 211 -4.30 8.78 -1.18
N GLY A 212 -4.32 9.87 -1.94
CA GLY A 212 -3.94 11.20 -1.45
C GLY A 212 -4.86 11.70 -0.33
N VAL A 213 -6.15 11.33 -0.33
CA VAL A 213 -7.07 11.62 0.78
C VAL A 213 -6.63 10.92 2.07
N ILE A 214 -6.17 9.67 1.95
CA ILE A 214 -5.68 8.89 3.09
C ILE A 214 -4.34 9.46 3.58
N ALA A 215 -3.42 9.76 2.66
CA ALA A 215 -2.08 10.25 2.98
C ALA A 215 -2.10 11.59 3.71
N SER A 216 -2.93 12.54 3.25
CA SER A 216 -3.06 13.88 3.82
C SER A 216 -3.95 13.97 5.08
N GLY A 217 -4.59 12.85 5.49
CA GLY A 217 -5.56 12.88 6.60
C GLY A 217 -6.87 13.62 6.27
N ALA A 218 -7.24 13.70 5.00
CA ALA A 218 -8.38 14.48 4.51
C ALA A 218 -9.75 13.79 4.66
N ALA A 219 -9.83 12.59 5.25
CA ALA A 219 -11.06 11.79 5.31
C ALA A 219 -12.26 12.54 5.90
N GLN A 220 -12.04 13.29 6.99
CA GLN A 220 -13.14 14.07 7.62
C GLN A 220 -13.60 15.25 6.73
N ALA A 221 -12.66 15.97 6.11
CA ALA A 221 -12.98 17.06 5.19
C ALA A 221 -13.72 16.54 3.95
N LEU A 222 -13.29 15.39 3.42
CA LEU A 222 -13.98 14.69 2.32
C LEU A 222 -15.41 14.32 2.71
N ARG A 223 -15.60 13.72 3.88
CA ARG A 223 -16.92 13.35 4.39
C ARG A 223 -17.83 14.58 4.50
N SER A 224 -17.36 15.62 5.15
CA SER A 224 -18.14 16.85 5.33
C SER A 224 -18.52 17.50 3.99
N LEU A 225 -17.60 17.48 3.00
CA LEU A 225 -17.88 18.02 1.68
C LEU A 225 -18.88 17.13 0.91
N ALA A 226 -18.71 15.81 0.97
CA ALA A 226 -19.63 14.87 0.32
C ALA A 226 -21.05 14.98 0.87
N GLU A 227 -21.20 15.05 2.21
CA GLU A 227 -22.50 15.23 2.88
C GLU A 227 -23.14 16.58 2.51
N ARG A 228 -22.37 17.68 2.51
CA ARG A 228 -22.85 19.03 2.16
C ARG A 228 -23.37 19.13 0.74
N LEU A 229 -22.69 18.47 -0.20
CA LEU A 229 -23.04 18.48 -1.63
C LEU A 229 -24.07 17.41 -2.01
N GLY A 230 -24.33 16.42 -1.16
CA GLY A 230 -25.04 15.21 -1.54
C GLY A 230 -24.29 14.39 -2.60
N ALA A 231 -22.96 14.42 -2.62
CA ALA A 231 -22.16 13.82 -3.66
C ALA A 231 -22.06 12.29 -3.55
N ALA A 232 -22.09 11.59 -4.67
CA ALA A 232 -21.68 10.19 -4.74
C ALA A 232 -20.17 10.08 -4.55
N VAL A 233 -19.68 9.09 -3.78
CA VAL A 233 -18.24 8.89 -3.56
C VAL A 233 -17.80 7.53 -4.07
N VAL A 234 -16.97 7.53 -5.13
CA VAL A 234 -16.24 6.37 -5.62
C VAL A 234 -14.82 6.44 -5.07
N THR A 235 -14.26 5.30 -4.69
CA THR A 235 -12.86 5.24 -4.23
C THR A 235 -11.98 4.50 -5.23
N SER A 236 -10.71 4.89 -5.29
CA SER A 236 -9.65 4.02 -5.83
C SER A 236 -9.35 2.89 -4.84
N ALA A 237 -8.58 1.88 -5.26
CA ALA A 237 -8.14 0.82 -4.35
C ALA A 237 -7.38 1.38 -3.13
N ALA A 238 -6.53 2.41 -3.35
CA ALA A 238 -5.78 3.08 -2.30
C ALA A 238 -6.60 4.12 -1.50
N GLY A 239 -7.75 4.54 -2.02
CA GLY A 239 -8.65 5.50 -1.38
C GLY A 239 -9.71 4.86 -0.48
N ARG A 240 -9.74 3.53 -0.35
CA ARG A 240 -10.70 2.83 0.52
C ARG A 240 -10.53 3.27 1.97
N GLY A 241 -11.65 3.52 2.64
CA GLY A 241 -11.67 4.10 3.99
C GLY A 241 -11.57 5.63 4.03
N ALA A 242 -11.43 6.32 2.88
CA ALA A 242 -11.55 7.79 2.81
C ALA A 242 -12.95 8.28 3.21
N LEU A 243 -13.97 7.50 2.86
CA LEU A 243 -15.32 7.56 3.41
C LEU A 243 -15.67 6.15 3.89
N PRO A 244 -16.26 5.96 5.08
CA PRO A 244 -16.68 4.65 5.54
C PRO A 244 -17.56 3.94 4.50
N GLU A 245 -17.26 2.68 4.18
CA GLU A 245 -17.96 1.99 3.08
C GLU A 245 -19.40 1.57 3.45
N ASP A 246 -19.83 1.74 4.70
CA ASP A 246 -21.23 1.66 5.12
C ASP A 246 -21.98 3.01 4.97
N HIS A 247 -21.29 4.12 4.69
CA HIS A 247 -21.92 5.41 4.45
C HIS A 247 -22.84 5.38 3.21
N PRO A 248 -24.07 5.93 3.25
CA PRO A 248 -25.04 5.82 2.15
C PRO A 248 -24.55 6.40 0.82
N GLN A 249 -23.69 7.41 0.84
CA GLN A 249 -23.11 8.03 -0.36
C GLN A 249 -21.86 7.29 -0.88
N CYS A 250 -21.35 6.29 -0.16
CA CYS A 250 -20.15 5.56 -0.55
C CYS A 250 -20.46 4.42 -1.52
N ILE A 251 -20.14 4.59 -2.79
CA ILE A 251 -20.14 3.51 -3.78
C ILE A 251 -19.00 2.53 -3.51
N GLY A 252 -17.83 3.04 -3.03
CA GLY A 252 -16.63 2.25 -2.79
C GLY A 252 -15.82 1.97 -4.05
N PHE A 253 -15.03 0.88 -4.04
CA PHE A 253 -14.15 0.51 -5.16
C PHE A 253 -14.90 -0.25 -6.28
N PHE A 254 -15.98 0.34 -6.79
CA PHE A 254 -16.80 -0.22 -7.87
C PHE A 254 -16.78 0.61 -9.16
N GLY A 255 -15.88 1.58 -9.30
CA GLY A 255 -15.88 2.53 -10.43
C GLY A 255 -15.89 1.89 -11.83
N VAL A 256 -15.33 0.68 -12.00
CA VAL A 256 -15.35 -0.05 -13.27
C VAL A 256 -16.49 -1.05 -13.41
N ASP A 257 -17.35 -1.20 -12.40
CA ASP A 257 -18.50 -2.10 -12.48
C ASP A 257 -19.56 -1.55 -13.45
N ALA A 258 -20.17 -2.44 -14.24
CA ALA A 258 -21.16 -2.02 -15.23
C ALA A 258 -22.41 -1.40 -14.60
N THR A 259 -22.77 -1.80 -13.37
CA THR A 259 -23.90 -1.21 -12.63
C THR A 259 -23.66 0.22 -12.20
N VAL A 260 -22.39 0.66 -12.12
CA VAL A 260 -22.01 2.01 -11.74
C VAL A 260 -21.87 2.94 -12.96
N ALA A 261 -21.75 2.41 -14.16
CA ALA A 261 -21.61 3.23 -15.38
C ALA A 261 -22.73 4.28 -15.56
N PRO A 262 -24.04 3.97 -15.35
CA PRO A 262 -25.10 4.97 -15.45
C PRO A 262 -24.97 6.12 -14.42
N LEU A 263 -24.32 5.88 -13.29
CA LEU A 263 -24.07 6.93 -12.29
C LEU A 263 -23.10 7.99 -12.85
N PHE A 264 -22.04 7.56 -13.58
CA PHE A 264 -21.13 8.50 -14.24
C PHE A 264 -21.82 9.31 -15.33
N GLU A 265 -22.67 8.67 -16.13
CA GLU A 265 -23.42 9.32 -17.22
C GLU A 265 -24.41 10.37 -16.70
N GLN A 266 -25.02 10.14 -15.54
CA GLN A 266 -25.97 11.05 -14.92
C GLN A 266 -25.30 12.17 -14.11
N SER A 267 -24.04 12.00 -13.72
CA SER A 267 -23.32 13.00 -12.94
C SER A 267 -22.96 14.22 -13.79
N ASP A 268 -23.04 15.41 -13.21
CA ASP A 268 -22.79 16.69 -13.85
C ASP A 268 -21.53 17.41 -13.36
N LEU A 269 -20.70 16.74 -12.55
CA LEU A 269 -19.41 17.20 -12.09
C LEU A 269 -18.58 16.03 -11.54
N LEU A 270 -17.28 16.01 -11.86
CA LEU A 270 -16.30 15.15 -11.19
C LEU A 270 -15.33 15.99 -10.35
N LEU A 271 -15.20 15.64 -9.07
CA LEU A 271 -14.13 16.08 -8.20
C LEU A 271 -13.19 14.89 -7.91
N ALA A 272 -12.05 14.83 -8.59
CA ALA A 272 -11.02 13.81 -8.38
C ALA A 272 -10.02 14.28 -7.33
N VAL A 273 -9.91 13.59 -6.18
CA VAL A 273 -9.10 14.03 -5.04
C VAL A 273 -8.01 13.03 -4.73
N GLY A 274 -6.75 13.44 -4.89
CA GLY A 274 -5.58 12.62 -4.58
C GLY A 274 -5.56 11.28 -5.32
N THR A 275 -6.02 11.27 -6.56
CA THR A 275 -6.06 10.10 -7.43
C THR A 275 -5.51 10.41 -8.81
N ARG A 276 -4.70 9.48 -9.32
CA ARG A 276 -4.14 9.55 -10.67
C ARG A 276 -5.09 9.03 -11.75
N LEU A 277 -6.28 8.55 -11.39
CA LEU A 277 -7.23 7.91 -12.30
C LEU A 277 -6.53 6.84 -13.15
N ARG A 278 -5.96 5.83 -12.47
CA ARG A 278 -5.10 4.79 -13.09
C ARG A 278 -5.85 3.99 -14.14
N GLY A 279 -5.12 3.49 -15.14
CA GLY A 279 -5.71 2.73 -16.25
C GLY A 279 -6.50 1.49 -15.81
N ASN A 280 -6.02 0.74 -14.81
CA ASN A 280 -6.74 -0.42 -14.26
C ASN A 280 -8.04 -0.05 -13.52
N GLU A 281 -8.17 1.18 -13.04
CA GLU A 281 -9.36 1.72 -12.36
C GLU A 281 -10.32 2.46 -13.31
N THR A 282 -9.90 2.70 -14.55
CA THR A 282 -10.63 3.49 -15.55
C THR A 282 -10.78 2.78 -16.90
N ARG A 283 -10.71 1.44 -16.92
CA ARG A 283 -10.81 0.61 -18.15
C ARG A 283 -9.78 1.02 -19.22
N GLY A 284 -8.52 1.25 -18.81
CA GLY A 284 -7.47 1.73 -19.72
C GLY A 284 -7.76 3.14 -20.23
N TRP A 285 -8.23 4.03 -19.35
CA TRP A 285 -8.64 5.42 -19.63
C TRP A 285 -9.78 5.57 -20.64
N GLN A 286 -10.59 4.53 -20.80
CA GLN A 286 -11.76 4.55 -21.68
C GLN A 286 -13.08 4.73 -20.91
N LEU A 287 -13.04 4.85 -19.58
CA LEU A 287 -14.22 5.14 -18.79
C LEU A 287 -14.68 6.57 -19.07
N GLY A 288 -15.94 6.75 -19.48
CA GLY A 288 -16.56 8.07 -19.60
C GLY A 288 -16.70 8.70 -18.22
N LEU A 289 -15.98 9.79 -17.98
CA LEU A 289 -16.06 10.52 -16.71
C LEU A 289 -16.88 11.79 -16.88
N PRO A 290 -17.65 12.20 -15.84
CA PRO A 290 -18.46 13.44 -15.87
C PRO A 290 -17.61 14.68 -16.18
N SER A 291 -18.25 15.73 -16.68
CA SER A 291 -17.66 17.05 -16.93
C SER A 291 -18.61 18.12 -16.35
N PRO A 292 -18.09 19.25 -15.81
CA PRO A 292 -16.68 19.60 -15.68
C PRO A 292 -15.90 18.73 -14.70
N ARG A 293 -14.55 18.71 -14.85
CA ARG A 293 -13.63 17.90 -14.03
C ARG A 293 -12.70 18.79 -13.25
N ILE A 294 -12.70 18.61 -11.95
CA ILE A 294 -11.77 19.24 -11.02
C ILE A 294 -10.83 18.16 -10.49
N GLN A 295 -9.53 18.39 -10.53
CA GLN A 295 -8.56 17.45 -9.96
C GLN A 295 -7.70 18.14 -8.90
N ILE A 296 -7.61 17.52 -7.73
CA ILE A 296 -6.73 17.92 -6.63
C ILE A 296 -5.60 16.88 -6.54
N ASP A 297 -4.37 17.29 -6.68
CA ASP A 297 -3.19 16.44 -6.48
C ASP A 297 -2.03 17.25 -5.93
N VAL A 298 -1.26 16.65 -5.02
CA VAL A 298 -0.06 17.29 -4.44
C VAL A 298 1.08 17.37 -5.46
N GLU A 299 1.05 16.50 -6.49
CA GLU A 299 2.04 16.44 -7.57
C GLU A 299 1.50 17.16 -8.81
N PRO A 300 2.00 18.36 -9.14
CA PRO A 300 1.46 19.15 -10.24
C PRO A 300 1.50 18.44 -11.61
N SER A 301 2.50 17.58 -11.83
CA SER A 301 2.65 16.81 -13.07
C SER A 301 1.57 15.75 -13.29
N MET A 302 0.75 15.46 -12.27
CA MET A 302 -0.37 14.53 -12.36
C MET A 302 -1.68 15.19 -12.79
N LEU A 303 -1.77 16.52 -12.68
CA LEU A 303 -2.97 17.27 -13.05
C LEU A 303 -3.21 17.20 -14.58
N GLY A 304 -4.37 16.71 -14.97
CA GLY A 304 -4.75 16.56 -16.38
C GLY A 304 -4.00 15.48 -17.15
N ARG A 305 -3.12 14.71 -16.51
CA ARG A 305 -2.23 13.75 -17.21
C ARG A 305 -2.99 12.60 -17.87
N ASN A 306 -4.00 12.05 -17.22
CA ASN A 306 -4.73 10.88 -17.70
C ASN A 306 -6.09 11.22 -18.30
N TYR A 307 -6.70 12.30 -17.86
CA TYR A 307 -7.95 12.85 -18.40
C TYR A 307 -7.84 14.37 -18.47
N PRO A 308 -8.40 15.02 -19.52
CA PRO A 308 -8.51 16.47 -19.53
C PRO A 308 -9.31 16.98 -18.33
N ILE A 309 -8.88 18.09 -17.75
CA ILE A 309 -9.53 18.71 -16.59
C ILE A 309 -9.88 20.17 -16.89
N ASP A 310 -10.91 20.69 -16.22
CA ASP A 310 -11.32 22.10 -16.32
C ASP A 310 -10.62 22.94 -15.25
N VAL A 311 -10.38 22.36 -14.06
CA VAL A 311 -9.65 23.02 -12.96
C VAL A 311 -8.67 22.02 -12.31
N GLY A 312 -7.40 22.42 -12.23
CA GLY A 312 -6.36 21.71 -11.47
C GLY A 312 -5.99 22.46 -10.21
N ILE A 313 -6.01 21.78 -9.07
CA ILE A 313 -5.59 22.31 -7.78
C ILE A 313 -4.33 21.56 -7.36
N ALA A 314 -3.16 22.19 -7.49
CA ALA A 314 -1.91 21.67 -6.97
C ALA A 314 -1.82 21.94 -5.48
N GLY A 315 -1.85 20.90 -4.63
CA GLY A 315 -1.78 21.07 -3.19
C GLY A 315 -2.22 19.87 -2.37
N ASP A 316 -2.07 20.02 -1.07
CA ASP A 316 -2.51 19.03 -0.08
C ASP A 316 -4.03 18.86 -0.12
N ALA A 317 -4.48 17.60 -0.18
CA ALA A 317 -5.91 17.31 -0.35
C ALA A 317 -6.75 17.76 0.86
N ARG A 318 -6.23 17.72 2.09
CA ARG A 318 -6.94 18.18 3.27
C ARG A 318 -7.15 19.70 3.23
N LEU A 319 -6.08 20.45 2.96
CA LEU A 319 -6.16 21.90 2.86
C LEU A 319 -7.10 22.36 1.73
N ALA A 320 -7.03 21.68 0.58
CA ALA A 320 -7.91 22.00 -0.55
C ALA A 320 -9.39 21.71 -0.23
N LEU A 321 -9.69 20.55 0.37
CA LEU A 321 -11.07 20.20 0.75
C LEU A 321 -11.62 21.10 1.86
N GLU A 322 -10.81 21.50 2.85
CA GLU A 322 -11.20 22.45 3.90
C GLU A 322 -11.54 23.82 3.31
N GLN A 323 -10.74 24.33 2.36
CA GLN A 323 -11.01 25.60 1.67
C GLN A 323 -12.27 25.50 0.79
N LEU A 324 -12.45 24.42 0.04
CA LEU A 324 -13.67 24.20 -0.76
C LEU A 324 -14.90 24.11 0.15
N LEU A 325 -14.80 23.42 1.29
CA LEU A 325 -15.89 23.31 2.26
C LEU A 325 -16.32 24.69 2.79
N GLY A 326 -15.37 25.62 2.99
CA GLY A 326 -15.66 27.01 3.37
C GLY A 326 -16.28 27.85 2.24
N ALA A 327 -16.04 27.47 0.97
CA ALA A 327 -16.46 28.24 -0.21
C ALA A 327 -17.79 27.79 -0.83
N VAL A 328 -18.32 26.60 -0.47
CA VAL A 328 -19.56 26.04 -1.05
C VAL A 328 -20.69 25.96 -0.03
N GLY A 329 -21.91 26.19 -0.50
CA GLY A 329 -23.13 26.02 0.30
C GLY A 329 -23.65 24.58 0.31
N GLU A 330 -24.73 24.34 1.05
CA GLU A 330 -25.47 23.11 1.03
C GLU A 330 -26.31 23.00 -0.26
N ALA A 331 -26.23 21.87 -0.94
CA ALA A 331 -26.96 21.63 -2.17
C ALA A 331 -27.35 20.15 -2.37
N PRO A 332 -27.84 19.42 -1.33
CA PRO A 332 -28.22 18.04 -1.49
C PRO A 332 -29.43 17.91 -2.45
N ASN A 333 -29.33 16.94 -3.35
CA ASN A 333 -30.40 16.56 -4.27
C ASN A 333 -30.96 15.20 -3.83
N PRO A 334 -32.20 15.14 -3.27
CA PRO A 334 -32.79 13.89 -2.77
C PRO A 334 -32.91 12.80 -3.84
N ASP A 335 -33.28 13.16 -5.08
CA ASP A 335 -33.40 12.19 -6.18
C ASP A 335 -32.06 11.60 -6.57
N TRP A 336 -31.00 12.44 -6.54
CA TRP A 336 -29.64 11.98 -6.75
C TRP A 336 -29.17 11.05 -5.65
N LEU A 337 -29.43 11.37 -4.39
CA LEU A 337 -29.10 10.50 -3.26
C LEU A 337 -29.83 9.15 -3.33
N ALA A 338 -31.08 9.14 -3.79
CA ALA A 338 -31.81 7.90 -4.03
C ALA A 338 -31.16 7.06 -5.14
N THR A 339 -30.72 7.69 -6.24
CA THR A 339 -29.99 7.05 -7.33
C THR A 339 -28.66 6.46 -6.84
N VAL A 340 -27.91 7.19 -6.02
CA VAL A 340 -26.66 6.73 -5.40
C VAL A 340 -26.89 5.49 -4.53
N ALA A 341 -27.90 5.54 -3.67
CA ALA A 341 -28.25 4.43 -2.78
C ALA A 341 -28.66 3.18 -3.56
N GLU A 342 -29.44 3.33 -4.64
CA GLU A 342 -29.84 2.22 -5.51
C GLU A 342 -28.63 1.62 -6.23
N THR A 343 -27.79 2.46 -6.85
CA THR A 343 -26.57 2.01 -7.54
C THR A 343 -25.65 1.24 -6.60
N ARG A 344 -25.47 1.74 -5.37
CA ARG A 344 -24.67 1.06 -4.34
C ARG A 344 -25.21 -0.33 -4.02
N ARG A 345 -26.53 -0.44 -3.81
CA ARG A 345 -27.18 -1.74 -3.53
C ARG A 345 -27.04 -2.71 -4.71
N ALA A 346 -27.31 -2.24 -5.93
CA ALA A 346 -27.24 -3.05 -7.13
C ALA A 346 -25.83 -3.59 -7.41
N ALA A 347 -24.79 -2.74 -7.30
CA ALA A 347 -23.40 -3.14 -7.50
C ALA A 347 -22.95 -4.22 -6.49
N ARG A 348 -23.31 -4.03 -5.22
CA ARG A 348 -22.99 -5.00 -4.15
C ARG A 348 -23.75 -6.31 -4.33
N ALA A 349 -25.05 -6.26 -4.61
CA ALA A 349 -25.89 -7.45 -4.82
C ALA A 349 -25.39 -8.27 -6.03
N ARG A 350 -25.07 -7.59 -7.13
CA ARG A 350 -24.51 -8.24 -8.31
C ARG A 350 -23.22 -9.01 -8.01
N MET A 351 -22.29 -8.40 -7.26
CA MET A 351 -21.06 -9.08 -6.91
C MET A 351 -21.28 -10.19 -5.89
N ARG A 352 -22.14 -10.01 -4.88
CA ARG A 352 -22.48 -11.07 -3.93
C ARG A 352 -23.02 -12.32 -4.62
N ALA A 353 -23.84 -12.17 -5.65
CA ALA A 353 -24.38 -13.29 -6.43
C ALA A 353 -23.29 -14.15 -7.12
N THR A 354 -22.05 -13.66 -7.23
CA THR A 354 -20.94 -14.42 -7.82
C THR A 354 -20.16 -15.27 -6.82
N LEU A 355 -20.40 -15.11 -5.52
CA LEU A 355 -19.51 -15.62 -4.47
C LEU A 355 -19.74 -17.11 -4.12
N GLY A 356 -20.96 -17.62 -4.23
CA GLY A 356 -21.27 -18.98 -3.73
C GLY A 356 -20.93 -19.12 -2.24
N PRO A 357 -20.19 -20.14 -1.81
CA PRO A 357 -19.87 -20.35 -0.39
C PRO A 357 -19.03 -19.21 0.23
N TYR A 358 -18.33 -18.42 -0.59
CA TYR A 358 -17.50 -17.31 -0.09
C TYR A 358 -18.32 -16.11 0.38
N GLU A 359 -19.63 -16.06 0.13
CA GLU A 359 -20.49 -15.05 0.76
C GLU A 359 -20.49 -15.22 2.28
N ARG A 360 -20.59 -16.46 2.76
CA ARG A 360 -20.50 -16.77 4.19
C ARG A 360 -19.10 -16.47 4.74
N VAL A 361 -18.04 -16.81 4.02
CA VAL A 361 -16.65 -16.48 4.40
C VAL A 361 -16.47 -14.97 4.57
N LEU A 362 -16.97 -14.18 3.62
CA LEU A 362 -16.92 -12.72 3.68
C LEU A 362 -17.63 -12.17 4.92
N ASP A 363 -18.86 -12.63 5.16
CA ASP A 363 -19.70 -12.11 6.24
C ASP A 363 -19.14 -12.49 7.62
N ASP A 364 -18.65 -13.70 7.79
CA ASP A 364 -18.03 -14.16 9.04
C ASP A 364 -16.69 -13.46 9.29
N LEU A 365 -15.83 -13.27 8.27
CA LEU A 365 -14.59 -12.49 8.41
C LEU A 365 -14.91 -11.04 8.81
N ARG A 366 -15.85 -10.37 8.11
CA ARG A 366 -16.19 -8.98 8.45
C ARG A 366 -16.85 -8.86 9.82
N GLY A 367 -17.73 -9.79 10.17
CA GLY A 367 -18.47 -9.80 11.44
C GLY A 367 -17.58 -10.10 12.67
N THR A 368 -16.49 -10.83 12.47
CA THR A 368 -15.54 -11.18 13.55
C THR A 368 -14.54 -10.05 13.81
N LEU A 369 -14.11 -9.33 12.78
CA LEU A 369 -13.08 -8.30 12.90
C LEU A 369 -13.64 -6.97 13.40
N PRO A 370 -12.90 -6.24 14.25
CA PRO A 370 -13.26 -4.89 14.64
C PRO A 370 -13.29 -3.93 13.43
N ARG A 371 -13.97 -2.80 13.58
CA ARG A 371 -14.14 -1.83 12.48
C ARG A 371 -12.83 -1.18 12.03
N ASP A 372 -11.86 -1.12 12.91
CA ASP A 372 -10.54 -0.53 12.70
C ASP A 372 -9.44 -1.56 12.40
N ALA A 373 -9.80 -2.84 12.24
CA ALA A 373 -8.88 -3.86 11.80
C ALA A 373 -8.23 -3.50 10.45
N ILE A 374 -6.94 -3.75 10.35
CA ILE A 374 -6.17 -3.55 9.11
C ILE A 374 -6.25 -4.81 8.27
N VAL A 375 -6.80 -4.68 7.06
CA VAL A 375 -6.88 -5.78 6.10
C VAL A 375 -5.85 -5.57 5.00
N VAL A 376 -4.87 -6.46 4.97
CA VAL A 376 -3.84 -6.52 3.94
C VAL A 376 -4.26 -7.55 2.90
N ARG A 377 -4.11 -7.24 1.64
CA ARG A 377 -4.51 -8.10 0.53
C ARG A 377 -3.32 -8.35 -0.40
N ASP A 378 -2.93 -9.61 -0.49
CA ASP A 378 -2.05 -10.05 -1.57
C ASP A 378 -2.87 -10.37 -2.83
N VAL A 379 -2.22 -10.74 -3.93
CA VAL A 379 -2.88 -11.06 -5.19
C VAL A 379 -3.42 -12.50 -5.15
N THR A 380 -4.70 -12.65 -4.89
CA THR A 380 -5.44 -13.93 -4.94
C THR A 380 -6.88 -13.68 -5.38
N ILE A 381 -7.61 -14.71 -5.80
CA ILE A 381 -9.00 -14.58 -6.26
C ILE A 381 -9.87 -13.90 -5.20
N PRO A 382 -9.93 -14.37 -3.92
CA PRO A 382 -10.70 -13.72 -2.88
C PRO A 382 -10.32 -12.25 -2.66
N ALA A 383 -9.03 -11.96 -2.52
CA ALA A 383 -8.56 -10.60 -2.25
C ALA A 383 -8.81 -9.63 -3.43
N THR A 384 -8.70 -10.11 -4.67
CA THR A 384 -8.91 -9.31 -5.89
C THR A 384 -10.40 -9.09 -6.20
N THR A 385 -11.26 -10.01 -5.81
CA THR A 385 -12.71 -9.94 -6.01
C THR A 385 -13.40 -9.29 -4.81
N TRP A 386 -14.02 -10.08 -3.95
CA TRP A 386 -14.84 -9.62 -2.84
C TRP A 386 -14.04 -8.93 -1.71
N GLY A 387 -12.83 -9.40 -1.41
CA GLY A 387 -11.95 -8.76 -0.42
C GLY A 387 -11.55 -7.34 -0.82
N GLY A 388 -11.40 -7.10 -2.13
CA GLY A 388 -11.10 -5.77 -2.68
C GLY A 388 -12.30 -4.84 -2.80
N ARG A 389 -13.55 -5.35 -2.72
CA ARG A 389 -14.75 -4.57 -3.06
C ARG A 389 -15.89 -4.69 -2.06
N LEU A 390 -16.19 -5.89 -1.58
CA LEU A 390 -17.31 -6.15 -0.67
C LEU A 390 -16.90 -6.16 0.81
N PHE A 391 -15.65 -6.52 1.10
CA PHE A 391 -15.14 -6.47 2.47
C PHE A 391 -15.03 -5.01 2.91
N GLU A 392 -16.00 -4.53 3.68
CA GLU A 392 -16.14 -3.11 4.00
C GLU A 392 -14.97 -2.56 4.82
N THR A 393 -14.46 -1.42 4.38
CA THR A 393 -13.40 -0.62 5.04
C THR A 393 -14.02 0.63 5.63
N TYR A 394 -13.84 0.86 6.93
CA TYR A 394 -14.53 1.94 7.63
C TYR A 394 -13.64 3.10 8.03
N MET A 395 -12.32 2.89 8.06
CA MET A 395 -11.36 3.88 8.53
C MET A 395 -10.19 4.06 7.55
N PRO A 396 -9.58 5.26 7.52
CA PRO A 396 -8.34 5.48 6.78
C PRO A 396 -7.22 4.55 7.26
N ARG A 397 -6.31 4.16 6.36
CA ARG A 397 -5.12 3.33 6.64
C ARG A 397 -5.42 1.91 7.12
N THR A 398 -6.64 1.42 6.93
CA THR A 398 -7.03 0.05 7.32
C THR A 398 -7.23 -0.90 6.12
N SER A 399 -6.93 -0.45 4.90
CA SER A 399 -6.97 -1.28 3.69
C SER A 399 -5.67 -1.14 2.92
N LEU A 400 -4.79 -2.14 3.04
CA LEU A 400 -3.54 -2.22 2.32
C LEU A 400 -3.64 -3.26 1.20
N HIS A 401 -2.91 -3.07 0.13
CA HIS A 401 -2.82 -4.02 -0.98
C HIS A 401 -1.52 -3.83 -1.75
N SER A 402 -1.09 -4.84 -2.50
CA SER A 402 -0.01 -4.69 -3.45
C SER A 402 -0.44 -3.71 -4.56
N ALA A 403 0.15 -2.51 -4.57
CA ALA A 403 -0.20 -1.42 -5.49
C ALA A 403 0.29 -1.68 -6.92
N THR A 404 1.31 -2.53 -7.06
CA THR A 404 1.85 -3.03 -8.33
C THR A 404 1.17 -4.30 -8.80
N TYR A 405 0.35 -4.94 -7.96
CA TYR A 405 -0.20 -6.29 -8.15
C TYR A 405 0.88 -7.39 -8.22
N ALA A 406 2.04 -7.16 -7.60
CA ALA A 406 3.04 -8.20 -7.37
C ALA A 406 2.54 -9.19 -6.30
N ILE A 407 2.75 -10.49 -6.53
CA ILE A 407 2.49 -11.54 -5.53
C ILE A 407 3.59 -11.55 -4.46
N GLY A 408 3.27 -12.03 -3.26
CA GLY A 408 4.23 -12.19 -2.16
C GLY A 408 4.54 -10.93 -1.37
N MET A 409 3.96 -9.79 -1.75
CA MET A 409 4.12 -8.53 -0.98
C MET A 409 3.34 -8.54 0.34
N GLY A 410 2.26 -9.31 0.40
CA GLY A 410 1.27 -9.28 1.48
C GLY A 410 1.86 -9.59 2.85
N VAL A 411 2.75 -10.57 2.96
CA VAL A 411 3.34 -11.00 4.25
C VAL A 411 4.15 -9.86 4.88
N GLY A 412 5.08 -9.27 4.12
CA GLY A 412 5.86 -8.14 4.60
C GLY A 412 4.99 -6.92 4.95
N LEU A 413 4.03 -6.57 4.07
CA LEU A 413 3.08 -5.48 4.33
C LEU A 413 2.29 -5.70 5.64
N ALA A 414 1.85 -6.93 5.91
CA ALA A 414 1.08 -7.26 7.10
C ALA A 414 1.92 -7.18 8.39
N ILE A 415 3.14 -7.74 8.36
CA ILE A 415 4.07 -7.65 9.50
C ILE A 415 4.41 -6.19 9.79
N GLY A 416 4.76 -5.41 8.76
CA GLY A 416 5.03 -3.98 8.90
C GLY A 416 3.83 -3.20 9.46
N ALA A 417 2.61 -3.54 9.03
CA ALA A 417 1.40 -2.93 9.55
C ALA A 417 1.17 -3.27 11.04
N ALA A 418 1.39 -4.51 11.45
CA ALA A 418 1.25 -4.94 12.85
C ALA A 418 2.29 -4.25 13.76
N ILE A 419 3.53 -4.11 13.31
CA ILE A 419 4.57 -3.39 14.05
C ILE A 419 4.24 -1.90 14.14
N GLY A 420 3.72 -1.31 13.06
CA GLY A 420 3.34 0.10 13.01
C GLY A 420 2.07 0.44 13.80
N ARG A 421 1.20 -0.53 14.00
CA ARG A 421 -0.10 -0.39 14.70
C ARG A 421 -0.37 -1.58 15.61
N PRO A 422 0.43 -1.72 16.70
CA PRO A 422 0.26 -2.80 17.66
C PRO A 422 -1.08 -2.72 18.43
N ASP A 423 -1.81 -1.62 18.30
CA ASP A 423 -3.13 -1.37 18.87
C ASP A 423 -4.28 -1.92 18.00
N ARG A 424 -3.99 -2.56 16.84
CA ARG A 424 -5.01 -3.02 15.89
C ARG A 424 -4.79 -4.46 15.45
N GLU A 425 -5.89 -5.14 15.20
CA GLU A 425 -5.86 -6.43 14.52
C GLU A 425 -5.41 -6.28 13.07
N VAL A 426 -4.49 -7.13 12.63
CA VAL A 426 -4.03 -7.17 11.25
C VAL A 426 -4.36 -8.52 10.64
N VAL A 427 -5.10 -8.51 9.54
CA VAL A 427 -5.46 -9.71 8.80
C VAL A 427 -4.91 -9.63 7.37
N LEU A 428 -4.19 -10.66 6.96
CA LEU A 428 -3.71 -10.82 5.59
C LEU A 428 -4.60 -11.81 4.82
N LEU A 429 -5.15 -11.39 3.71
CA LEU A 429 -5.77 -12.28 2.73
C LEU A 429 -4.73 -12.63 1.66
N ALA A 430 -4.23 -13.86 1.64
CA ALA A 430 -3.18 -14.33 0.74
C ALA A 430 -3.63 -15.56 -0.05
N GLY A 431 -3.01 -15.79 -1.20
CA GLY A 431 -3.08 -17.05 -1.95
C GLY A 431 -1.81 -17.86 -1.74
N ASP A 432 -1.92 -19.17 -1.86
CA ASP A 432 -0.82 -20.13 -1.69
C ASP A 432 0.39 -19.82 -2.57
N GLY A 433 0.19 -19.57 -3.87
CA GLY A 433 1.27 -19.29 -4.80
C GLY A 433 2.05 -18.00 -4.49
N GLY A 434 1.39 -16.95 -3.98
CA GLY A 434 2.04 -15.72 -3.53
C GLY A 434 2.70 -15.88 -2.16
N PHE A 435 2.02 -16.53 -1.24
CA PHE A 435 2.49 -16.72 0.13
C PHE A 435 3.81 -17.52 0.20
N VAL A 436 3.95 -18.57 -0.61
CA VAL A 436 5.17 -19.40 -0.68
C VAL A 436 6.42 -18.54 -0.96
N THR A 437 6.32 -17.47 -1.73
CA THR A 437 7.47 -16.62 -2.06
C THR A 437 8.01 -15.82 -0.87
N ALA A 438 7.25 -15.71 0.23
CA ALA A 438 7.58 -14.90 1.39
C ALA A 438 7.46 -15.67 2.73
N THR A 439 7.37 -17.00 2.69
CA THR A 439 7.19 -17.85 3.90
C THR A 439 8.30 -17.68 4.93
N GLY A 440 9.52 -17.35 4.52
CA GLY A 440 10.63 -17.10 5.45
C GLY A 440 10.33 -15.98 6.46
N GLU A 441 9.48 -15.03 6.09
CA GLU A 441 9.11 -13.92 6.98
C GLU A 441 8.14 -14.33 8.11
N LEU A 442 7.58 -15.56 8.08
CA LEU A 442 6.89 -16.12 9.25
C LEU A 442 7.83 -16.21 10.47
N ALA A 443 9.12 -16.49 10.24
CA ALA A 443 10.11 -16.45 11.32
C ALA A 443 10.30 -15.05 11.88
N THR A 444 10.24 -14.01 11.03
CA THR A 444 10.25 -12.61 11.48
C THR A 444 9.00 -12.29 12.28
N ALA A 445 7.82 -12.69 11.78
CA ALA A 445 6.56 -12.47 12.48
C ALA A 445 6.54 -13.12 13.86
N ALA A 446 7.01 -14.39 13.95
CA ALA A 446 7.11 -15.13 15.21
C ALA A 446 8.11 -14.48 16.18
N GLN A 447 9.31 -14.12 15.71
CA GLN A 447 10.34 -13.46 16.51
C GLN A 447 9.88 -12.13 17.10
N GLU A 448 9.20 -11.33 16.31
CA GLU A 448 8.68 -10.00 16.69
C GLU A 448 7.33 -10.09 17.42
N ARG A 449 6.73 -11.29 17.53
CA ARG A 449 5.38 -11.52 18.05
C ARG A 449 4.36 -10.62 17.37
N ALA A 450 4.49 -10.46 16.05
CA ALA A 450 3.62 -9.58 15.28
C ALA A 450 2.21 -10.17 15.23
N HIS A 451 1.21 -9.44 15.71
CA HIS A 451 -0.19 -9.86 15.68
C HIS A 451 -0.74 -9.78 14.26
N VAL A 452 -0.48 -10.82 13.47
CA VAL A 452 -0.96 -10.97 12.09
C VAL A 452 -1.68 -12.30 11.94
N SER A 453 -2.96 -12.27 11.60
CA SER A 453 -3.71 -13.45 11.20
C SER A 453 -3.69 -13.61 9.69
N VAL A 454 -2.96 -14.58 9.18
CA VAL A 454 -2.91 -14.92 7.75
C VAL A 454 -4.08 -15.82 7.41
N VAL A 455 -5.00 -15.37 6.54
CA VAL A 455 -6.04 -16.20 5.93
C VAL A 455 -5.54 -16.60 4.55
N LEU A 456 -5.03 -17.81 4.45
CA LEU A 456 -4.37 -18.37 3.27
C LEU A 456 -5.38 -19.17 2.45
N PHE A 457 -5.76 -18.67 1.30
CA PHE A 457 -6.63 -19.38 0.35
C PHE A 457 -5.79 -20.29 -0.53
N ASN A 458 -5.87 -21.59 -0.26
CA ASN A 458 -5.11 -22.62 -0.97
C ASN A 458 -5.98 -23.24 -2.07
N ASP A 459 -5.64 -22.96 -3.33
CA ASP A 459 -6.26 -23.56 -4.52
C ASP A 459 -5.27 -24.40 -5.35
N GLY A 460 -4.06 -24.65 -4.83
CA GLY A 460 -3.03 -25.46 -5.46
C GLY A 460 -2.28 -24.73 -6.57
N GLY A 461 -2.13 -23.39 -6.50
CA GLY A 461 -1.32 -22.66 -7.46
C GLY A 461 -1.74 -21.24 -7.78
N TYR A 462 -1.62 -20.86 -9.05
CA TYR A 462 -1.98 -19.52 -9.52
C TYR A 462 -3.41 -19.48 -10.08
N GLY A 463 -4.42 -19.55 -9.20
CA GLY A 463 -5.82 -19.71 -9.57
C GLY A 463 -6.37 -18.62 -10.50
N ILE A 464 -5.95 -17.36 -10.36
CA ILE A 464 -6.32 -16.27 -11.28
C ILE A 464 -5.85 -16.60 -12.70
N LEU A 465 -4.58 -17.02 -12.84
CA LEU A 465 -3.99 -17.34 -14.15
C LEU A 465 -4.59 -18.61 -14.74
N ARG A 466 -4.89 -19.61 -13.89
CA ARG A 466 -5.63 -20.82 -14.28
C ARG A 466 -6.98 -20.47 -14.90
N ASN A 467 -7.77 -19.63 -14.24
CA ASN A 467 -9.06 -19.17 -14.75
C ASN A 467 -8.93 -18.39 -16.08
N LEU A 468 -7.86 -17.60 -16.24
CA LEU A 468 -7.59 -16.88 -17.49
C LEU A 468 -7.22 -17.85 -18.63
N GLN A 469 -6.39 -18.88 -18.35
CA GLN A 469 -6.06 -19.89 -19.35
C GLN A 469 -7.29 -20.69 -19.76
N ASP A 470 -8.17 -21.03 -18.83
CA ASP A 470 -9.42 -21.72 -19.14
C ASP A 470 -10.34 -20.84 -20.01
N ALA A 471 -10.48 -19.56 -19.66
CA ALA A 471 -11.42 -18.66 -20.33
C ALA A 471 -10.96 -18.19 -21.71
N TYR A 472 -9.66 -17.99 -21.92
CA TYR A 472 -9.13 -17.31 -23.12
C TYR A 472 -8.18 -18.14 -23.96
N PHE A 473 -7.72 -19.31 -23.45
CA PHE A 473 -6.75 -20.18 -24.12
C PHE A 473 -7.23 -21.61 -24.23
N ASP A 474 -8.53 -21.84 -24.37
CA ASP A 474 -9.17 -23.15 -24.59
C ASP A 474 -8.80 -24.21 -23.53
N GLY A 475 -8.59 -23.76 -22.28
CA GLY A 475 -8.20 -24.64 -21.17
C GLY A 475 -6.75 -25.18 -21.24
N ARG A 476 -5.90 -24.63 -22.10
CA ARG A 476 -4.48 -25.00 -22.15
C ARG A 476 -3.73 -24.44 -20.97
N ARG A 477 -3.70 -25.19 -19.88
CA ARG A 477 -3.00 -24.82 -18.64
C ARG A 477 -1.52 -25.15 -18.72
N LEU A 478 -0.67 -24.18 -18.33
CA LEU A 478 0.78 -24.34 -18.23
C LEU A 478 1.33 -23.48 -17.10
N ALA A 479 2.14 -24.07 -16.21
CA ALA A 479 2.85 -23.42 -15.12
C ALA A 479 1.94 -22.69 -14.11
N VAL A 480 0.69 -23.13 -13.94
CA VAL A 480 -0.30 -22.54 -13.02
C VAL A 480 -0.69 -23.45 -11.87
N ASP A 481 -0.50 -24.76 -12.03
CA ASP A 481 -0.68 -25.77 -10.98
C ASP A 481 0.65 -25.97 -10.26
N LEU A 482 0.68 -25.81 -8.93
CA LEU A 482 1.88 -25.88 -8.11
C LEU A 482 1.76 -27.03 -7.10
N LEU A 483 2.89 -27.63 -6.77
CA LEU A 483 2.98 -28.45 -5.57
C LEU A 483 3.11 -27.53 -4.36
N THR A 484 2.04 -27.37 -3.60
CA THR A 484 2.04 -26.56 -2.37
C THR A 484 2.46 -27.41 -1.17
N PRO A 485 3.15 -26.82 -0.18
CA PRO A 485 3.48 -27.52 1.06
C PRO A 485 2.24 -27.74 1.93
N ASP A 486 2.37 -28.57 2.96
CA ASP A 486 1.47 -28.58 4.09
C ASP A 486 1.65 -27.26 4.87
N PHE A 487 0.73 -26.31 4.70
CA PHE A 487 0.84 -24.97 5.28
C PHE A 487 0.61 -24.98 6.81
N VAL A 488 -0.19 -25.89 7.31
CA VAL A 488 -0.40 -26.08 8.75
C VAL A 488 0.91 -26.55 9.40
N GLY A 489 1.50 -27.63 8.89
CA GLY A 489 2.78 -28.13 9.38
C GLY A 489 3.93 -27.12 9.20
N LEU A 490 3.92 -26.34 8.10
CA LEU A 490 4.89 -25.28 7.88
C LEU A 490 4.78 -24.17 8.93
N ALA A 491 3.57 -23.71 9.26
CA ALA A 491 3.35 -22.69 10.29
C ALA A 491 3.80 -23.19 11.67
N GLU A 492 3.45 -24.42 12.03
CA GLU A 492 3.88 -25.07 13.29
C GLU A 492 5.42 -25.15 13.39
N ALA A 493 6.11 -25.47 12.28
CA ALA A 493 7.58 -25.50 12.23
C ALA A 493 8.23 -24.13 12.50
N PHE A 494 7.53 -23.03 12.22
CA PHE A 494 7.95 -21.66 12.58
C PHE A 494 7.47 -21.24 13.98
N GLY A 495 6.77 -22.08 14.73
CA GLY A 495 6.17 -21.73 16.01
C GLY A 495 4.97 -20.79 15.90
N VAL A 496 4.29 -20.80 14.76
CA VAL A 496 3.10 -20.01 14.46
C VAL A 496 1.87 -20.86 14.67
N TRP A 497 0.88 -20.34 15.41
CA TRP A 497 -0.40 -21.03 15.56
C TRP A 497 -1.06 -21.25 14.20
N SER A 498 -1.68 -22.41 14.00
CA SER A 498 -2.31 -22.75 12.75
C SER A 498 -3.67 -23.39 12.90
N GLY A 499 -4.55 -23.16 11.95
CA GLY A 499 -5.86 -23.77 11.83
C GLY A 499 -6.22 -24.02 10.36
N GLN A 500 -7.13 -24.98 10.13
CA GLN A 500 -7.61 -25.31 8.80
C GLN A 500 -9.12 -25.09 8.69
N VAL A 501 -9.58 -24.59 7.57
CA VAL A 501 -10.97 -24.36 7.20
C VAL A 501 -11.29 -25.18 5.95
N ARG A 502 -12.22 -26.11 6.06
CA ARG A 502 -12.70 -26.98 4.96
C ARG A 502 -14.16 -26.74 4.60
N SER A 503 -14.84 -25.90 5.38
CA SER A 503 -16.22 -25.47 5.14
C SER A 503 -16.35 -23.98 5.44
N ALA A 504 -17.15 -23.27 4.67
CA ALA A 504 -17.34 -21.82 4.82
C ALA A 504 -17.81 -21.41 6.23
N VAL A 505 -18.52 -22.28 6.94
CA VAL A 505 -19.04 -22.00 8.30
C VAL A 505 -17.96 -22.06 9.40
N GLU A 506 -16.80 -22.63 9.10
CA GLU A 506 -15.70 -22.78 10.07
C GLU A 506 -14.85 -21.52 10.22
N ILE A 507 -14.87 -20.63 9.19
CA ILE A 507 -13.95 -19.47 9.15
C ILE A 507 -14.12 -18.53 10.35
N GLY A 508 -15.35 -18.26 10.77
CA GLY A 508 -15.62 -17.37 11.90
C GLY A 508 -15.07 -17.89 13.23
N PRO A 509 -15.39 -19.14 13.64
CA PRO A 509 -14.78 -19.78 14.81
C PRO A 509 -13.26 -19.83 14.77
N VAL A 510 -12.66 -20.31 13.67
CA VAL A 510 -11.19 -20.44 13.53
C VAL A 510 -10.50 -19.06 13.57
N LEU A 511 -11.09 -18.02 12.93
CA LEU A 511 -10.54 -16.68 13.03
C LEU A 511 -10.58 -16.14 14.47
N LYS A 512 -11.65 -16.41 15.23
CA LYS A 512 -11.72 -16.01 16.65
C LYS A 512 -10.62 -16.63 17.50
N GLU A 513 -10.28 -17.89 17.25
CA GLU A 513 -9.16 -18.57 17.91
C GLU A 513 -7.81 -17.96 17.50
N ALA A 514 -7.63 -17.66 16.21
CA ALA A 514 -6.44 -17.01 15.69
C ALA A 514 -6.19 -15.62 16.30
N LEU A 515 -7.23 -14.81 16.44
CA LEU A 515 -7.16 -13.46 17.05
C LEU A 515 -6.84 -13.50 18.57
N GLN A 516 -6.98 -14.63 19.24
CA GLN A 516 -6.63 -14.80 20.66
C GLN A 516 -5.16 -15.16 20.88
N GLN A 517 -4.40 -15.41 19.81
CA GLN A 517 -3.01 -15.81 19.91
C GLN A 517 -2.11 -14.61 20.25
N ASP A 518 -1.12 -14.84 21.09
CA ASP A 518 -0.09 -13.85 21.39
C ASP A 518 1.03 -13.93 20.34
N GLY A 519 0.75 -13.46 19.13
CA GLY A 519 1.67 -13.51 18.00
C GLY A 519 0.96 -13.82 16.68
N PRO A 520 1.71 -14.24 15.65
CA PRO A 520 1.15 -14.54 14.34
C PRO A 520 0.33 -15.83 14.35
N ALA A 521 -0.68 -15.87 13.48
CA ALA A 521 -1.51 -17.04 13.23
C ALA A 521 -1.67 -17.29 11.73
N LEU A 522 -1.82 -18.55 11.32
CA LEU A 522 -2.10 -18.94 9.95
C LEU A 522 -3.37 -19.79 9.88
N ILE A 523 -4.33 -19.37 9.07
CA ILE A 523 -5.57 -20.09 8.79
C ILE A 523 -5.53 -20.51 7.32
N GLU A 524 -5.36 -21.81 7.07
CA GLU A 524 -5.47 -22.37 5.73
C GLU A 524 -6.94 -22.58 5.36
N VAL A 525 -7.39 -21.98 4.26
CA VAL A 525 -8.69 -22.24 3.67
C VAL A 525 -8.50 -23.20 2.49
N ASP A 526 -8.88 -24.45 2.66
CA ASP A 526 -8.89 -25.46 1.60
C ASP A 526 -10.01 -25.14 0.60
N MET A 527 -9.64 -24.43 -0.48
CA MET A 527 -10.61 -23.96 -1.47
C MET A 527 -11.27 -25.11 -2.25
N ALA A 528 -10.63 -26.29 -2.33
CA ALA A 528 -11.21 -27.46 -2.95
C ALA A 528 -12.34 -28.03 -2.09
N ALA A 529 -12.16 -28.07 -0.76
CA ALA A 529 -13.17 -28.54 0.18
C ALA A 529 -14.33 -27.54 0.38
N VAL A 530 -14.02 -26.23 0.47
CA VAL A 530 -15.04 -25.16 0.57
C VAL A 530 -15.89 -25.09 -0.71
N GLY A 531 -15.30 -25.40 -1.86
CA GLY A 531 -15.97 -25.37 -3.16
C GLY A 531 -15.70 -24.08 -3.96
N PRO A 532 -16.09 -24.06 -5.25
CA PRO A 532 -15.83 -22.94 -6.14
C PRO A 532 -16.72 -21.72 -5.86
N MET A 533 -16.29 -20.54 -6.31
CA MET A 533 -17.17 -19.41 -6.49
C MET A 533 -18.30 -19.74 -7.48
N ALA A 534 -19.48 -19.17 -7.30
CA ALA A 534 -20.62 -19.37 -8.21
C ALA A 534 -20.31 -18.91 -9.65
N VAL A 535 -19.48 -17.87 -9.78
CA VAL A 535 -18.97 -17.39 -11.08
C VAL A 535 -17.45 -17.27 -10.98
N PRO A 536 -16.67 -17.99 -11.82
CA PRO A 536 -15.22 -17.89 -11.84
C PRO A 536 -14.76 -16.48 -12.18
N PHE A 537 -13.73 -16.02 -11.48
CA PHE A 537 -13.08 -14.75 -11.80
C PHE A 537 -12.13 -14.93 -12.99
N THR A 538 -12.42 -14.26 -14.09
CA THR A 538 -11.64 -14.32 -15.34
C THR A 538 -10.89 -13.01 -15.63
N GLY A 539 -10.71 -12.12 -14.63
CA GLY A 539 -10.09 -10.82 -14.82
C GLY A 539 -10.99 -9.83 -15.59
N SER A 540 -10.43 -8.69 -15.97
CA SER A 540 -11.08 -7.86 -16.98
C SER A 540 -10.73 -8.39 -18.37
N ALA A 541 -11.71 -8.48 -19.25
CA ALA A 541 -11.55 -8.95 -20.64
C ALA A 541 -10.46 -8.22 -21.47
N ARG A 542 -9.87 -7.17 -20.93
CA ARG A 542 -8.79 -6.38 -21.55
C ARG A 542 -7.37 -6.78 -21.18
N LEU A 543 -7.18 -7.70 -20.25
CA LEU A 543 -5.86 -8.31 -20.02
C LEU A 543 -5.44 -9.23 -21.17
N VAL A 544 -6.42 -9.66 -21.98
CA VAL A 544 -6.18 -10.45 -23.17
C VAL A 544 -6.68 -9.63 -24.37
N PRO A 545 -5.85 -9.31 -25.38
CA PRO A 545 -6.32 -8.64 -26.59
C PRO A 545 -7.45 -9.42 -27.23
N ALA A 546 -8.50 -8.73 -27.68
CA ALA A 546 -9.50 -9.36 -28.54
C ALA A 546 -8.77 -9.98 -29.76
N ARG A 547 -8.96 -11.28 -29.98
CA ARG A 547 -8.46 -11.96 -31.17
C ARG A 547 -9.25 -11.49 -32.40
#